data_fce760db3235f9d3e7493f33ee3db1df
#
_entry.id   fce760db3235f9d3e7493f33ee3db1df
#
_cell.length_a   1.000
_cell.length_b   1.000
_cell.length_c   1.000
_cell.angle_alpha   90.00
_cell.angle_beta   90.00
_cell.angle_gamma   90.00
#
_symmetry.space_group_name_H-M   'P 1'
#
loop_
_entity.id
_entity.type
_entity.pdbx_description
1 polymer ?
#
loop_
_entity_poly.entity_id
_entity_poly.type
_entity_poly.pdbx_seq_one_letter_code
_entity_poly.pdbx_strand_id
1 'polypeptide(L)'
;MAKRNKIRYGDYIQAMAVDTQEVPFIELMPEPLFDRHGNEHPQPVPKMKLGGGDVVKVLQPYLSTRFMDQARAVVPLALYLAIFQYLVLQTPVIDASIIAGGLLAVMVGLMMFMEGLKLGLMPFGEVIGNTLPRKLPLAGVLLIAFMLGVGVTFAEPAIGALQVAGSLVDPEAAPYLFTLLNDRSGTTVLLVGLGVGLAAVLGTVRFLRGWSLKPLIFMSLTPTLILSVIAFMDDGPGGLSTIVGLAWDCGAVTTGPVTVPLVLALGIGVASAAGKGADSSLSGFGIVTLASVFPILGVLCLSFYTKFTVPADEIIARAADLRAAAEVAVSQTQWYEVTPWTEIILGVRAIVPLVIFLAIVLFVVLREKMKNAFITNYGIILAVVGMCIFNVGLTFGLAKLGDQSGGLIAGAFASIDVIAASPLYSMSVGVGIAALFAWVLGLGSTLAEPALNALGMTVQNLTNGAFKKSMLMGAVAFGVAIGIMLGVLKLIFDWHIMYILIPGYTIGLILTLLSTEEFVNVGWDSAGVTTGPVTVPLVLAMGLGFGNALGATEGFGILAAASICPIVAVLTLGLYVQFKVKREERRLARELAQEGEIA
;
A
#
# COMPACT_ATOMS: atom_id res chain seq x y z
N MET A 1 8.35 24.22 53.35
CA MET A 1 7.50 23.32 52.53
C MET A 1 6.64 24.19 51.61
N ALA A 2 7.03 24.31 50.34
CA ALA A 2 6.30 25.10 49.35
C ALA A 2 5.06 24.34 48.89
N LYS A 3 3.87 24.91 49.10
CA LYS A 3 2.61 24.38 48.55
C LYS A 3 2.71 24.38 47.01
N ARG A 4 2.78 23.18 46.40
CA ARG A 4 2.59 23.01 44.95
C ARG A 4 1.12 23.39 44.65
N ASN A 5 0.91 24.57 44.08
CA ASN A 5 -0.38 24.94 43.50
C ASN A 5 -0.66 23.97 42.33
N LYS A 6 -1.63 23.10 42.50
CA LYS A 6 -2.17 22.30 41.41
C LYS A 6 -2.97 23.24 40.51
N ILE A 7 -2.41 23.60 39.36
CA ILE A 7 -3.12 24.32 38.30
C ILE A 7 -4.17 23.36 37.76
N ARG A 8 -5.44 23.70 37.83
CA ARG A 8 -6.51 22.92 37.19
C ARG A 8 -6.43 23.07 35.67
N TYR A 9 -6.72 22.00 34.94
CA TYR A 9 -6.66 21.99 33.46
C TYR A 9 -7.52 23.12 32.84
N GLY A 10 -8.67 23.45 33.43
CA GLY A 10 -9.52 24.57 33.02
C GLY A 10 -8.84 25.94 33.14
N ASP A 11 -8.07 26.17 34.25
CA ASP A 11 -7.34 27.43 34.46
C ASP A 11 -6.18 27.55 33.48
N TYR A 12 -5.56 26.43 33.11
CA TYR A 12 -4.49 26.37 32.07
C TYR A 12 -5.04 26.68 30.68
N ILE A 13 -6.22 26.15 30.31
CA ILE A 13 -6.88 26.45 29.03
C ILE A 13 -7.29 27.90 28.94
N GLN A 14 -7.84 28.48 30.02
CA GLN A 14 -8.19 29.92 30.06
C GLN A 14 -6.96 30.83 29.94
N ALA A 15 -5.83 30.44 30.53
CA ALA A 15 -4.58 31.19 30.42
C ALA A 15 -3.88 31.02 29.05
N MET A 16 -4.17 29.95 28.32
CA MET A 16 -3.66 29.65 26.97
C MET A 16 -4.67 29.97 25.87
N ALA A 17 -5.88 30.41 26.21
CA ALA A 17 -6.82 30.92 25.23
C ALA A 17 -6.20 32.17 24.59
N VAL A 18 -5.55 31.98 23.45
CA VAL A 18 -5.28 33.06 22.52
C VAL A 18 -6.64 33.68 22.23
N ASP A 19 -6.78 35.00 22.39
CA ASP A 19 -7.98 35.74 21.96
C ASP A 19 -8.18 35.44 20.45
N THR A 20 -8.89 34.36 20.16
CA THR A 20 -9.37 34.08 18.82
C THR A 20 -10.58 34.99 18.64
N GLN A 21 -10.35 36.12 17.99
CA GLN A 21 -11.41 36.97 17.51
C GLN A 21 -12.18 36.17 16.46
N GLU A 22 -13.26 35.51 16.85
CA GLU A 22 -14.19 34.88 15.92
C GLU A 22 -14.86 36.01 15.13
N VAL A 23 -14.33 36.30 13.95
CA VAL A 23 -15.01 37.18 13.00
C VAL A 23 -16.08 36.35 12.32
N PRO A 24 -17.38 36.63 12.53
CA PRO A 24 -18.44 35.87 11.84
C PRO A 24 -18.24 35.96 10.34
N PHE A 25 -18.44 34.84 9.62
CA PHE A 25 -18.28 34.79 8.16
C PHE A 25 -19.11 35.87 7.45
N ILE A 26 -20.25 36.30 8.05
CA ILE A 26 -21.11 37.37 7.56
C ILE A 26 -20.41 38.74 7.57
N GLU A 27 -19.48 39.01 8.50
CA GLU A 27 -18.72 40.28 8.54
C GLU A 27 -17.60 40.32 7.50
N LEU A 28 -17.19 39.15 6.99
CA LEU A 28 -16.21 39.02 5.91
C LEU A 28 -16.87 39.01 4.51
N MET A 29 -18.20 38.88 4.44
CA MET A 29 -18.92 39.01 3.18
C MET A 29 -19.04 40.48 2.80
N PRO A 30 -18.69 40.87 1.57
CA PRO A 30 -19.00 42.20 1.07
C PRO A 30 -20.51 42.42 1.10
N GLU A 31 -20.94 43.59 1.57
CA GLU A 31 -22.37 43.96 1.66
C GLU A 31 -23.05 43.71 0.31
N PRO A 32 -24.21 43.03 0.29
CA PRO A 32 -24.89 42.75 -0.96
C PRO A 32 -25.33 44.08 -1.63
N LEU A 33 -25.14 44.17 -2.97
CA LEU A 33 -25.65 45.28 -3.74
C LEU A 33 -27.14 45.03 -4.02
N PHE A 34 -27.98 45.99 -3.63
CA PHE A 34 -29.41 45.94 -3.95
C PHE A 34 -29.68 46.68 -5.25
N ASP A 35 -30.52 46.09 -6.12
CA ASP A 35 -31.01 46.78 -7.30
C ASP A 35 -32.12 47.78 -6.94
N ARG A 36 -32.59 48.58 -7.93
CA ARG A 36 -33.70 49.55 -7.69
C ARG A 36 -35.03 48.89 -7.32
N HIS A 37 -35.11 47.57 -7.38
CA HIS A 37 -36.28 46.75 -7.01
C HIS A 37 -36.08 45.99 -5.71
N GLY A 38 -34.97 46.19 -4.99
CA GLY A 38 -34.69 45.56 -3.72
C GLY A 38 -34.19 44.11 -3.80
N ASN A 39 -33.80 43.61 -4.98
CA ASN A 39 -33.24 42.28 -5.12
C ASN A 39 -31.74 42.31 -4.78
N GLU A 40 -31.26 41.32 -4.03
CA GLU A 40 -29.87 41.17 -3.69
C GLU A 40 -29.08 40.65 -4.92
N HIS A 41 -28.06 41.41 -5.32
CA HIS A 41 -27.07 40.94 -6.29
C HIS A 41 -25.74 40.67 -5.60
N PRO A 42 -25.12 39.48 -5.80
CA PRO A 42 -23.79 39.24 -5.32
C PRO A 42 -22.81 40.23 -5.94
N GLN A 43 -22.02 40.90 -5.13
CA GLN A 43 -20.96 41.78 -5.67
C GLN A 43 -20.05 40.98 -6.62
N PRO A 44 -19.70 41.50 -7.77
CA PRO A 44 -18.74 40.86 -8.64
C PRO A 44 -17.40 40.81 -7.94
N VAL A 45 -16.96 39.59 -7.57
CA VAL A 45 -15.64 39.37 -6.98
C VAL A 45 -14.60 39.98 -7.93
N PRO A 46 -13.78 40.96 -7.44
CA PRO A 46 -12.79 41.58 -8.30
C PRO A 46 -11.85 40.50 -8.84
N LYS A 47 -11.77 40.36 -10.14
CA LYS A 47 -10.84 39.44 -10.80
C LYS A 47 -9.43 39.91 -10.48
N MET A 48 -8.78 39.31 -9.46
CA MET A 48 -7.37 39.56 -9.18
C MET A 48 -6.53 39.12 -10.37
N LYS A 49 -5.84 40.07 -11.01
CA LYS A 49 -4.82 39.76 -12.00
C LYS A 49 -3.55 39.37 -11.27
N LEU A 50 -3.34 38.05 -11.10
CA LEU A 50 -2.10 37.52 -10.54
C LEU A 50 -0.99 37.67 -11.58
N GLY A 51 0.09 38.38 -11.23
CA GLY A 51 1.33 38.39 -12.00
C GLY A 51 2.04 37.04 -11.87
N GLY A 52 2.92 36.69 -12.83
CA GLY A 52 3.67 35.41 -12.75
C GLY A 52 4.47 35.25 -11.45
N GLY A 53 4.98 36.35 -10.88
CA GLY A 53 5.67 36.34 -9.58
C GLY A 53 4.74 36.04 -8.38
N ASP A 54 3.47 36.46 -8.46
CA ASP A 54 2.50 36.20 -7.39
C ASP A 54 2.04 34.73 -7.44
N VAL A 55 1.89 34.17 -8.63
CA VAL A 55 1.60 32.73 -8.83
C VAL A 55 2.73 31.89 -8.20
N VAL A 56 3.99 32.22 -8.45
CA VAL A 56 5.12 31.51 -7.87
C VAL A 56 5.11 31.61 -6.35
N LYS A 57 4.88 32.80 -5.77
CA LYS A 57 4.81 32.99 -4.31
C LYS A 57 3.69 32.20 -3.63
N VAL A 58 2.56 31.99 -4.31
CA VAL A 58 1.44 31.20 -3.80
C VAL A 58 1.69 29.70 -3.97
N LEU A 59 2.26 29.28 -5.10
CA LEU A 59 2.51 27.87 -5.39
C LEU A 59 3.75 27.32 -4.68
N GLN A 60 4.79 28.12 -4.47
CA GLN A 60 6.05 27.67 -3.89
C GLN A 60 5.89 27.00 -2.51
N PRO A 61 5.18 27.57 -1.51
CA PRO A 61 5.02 26.92 -0.21
C PRO A 61 4.21 25.63 -0.34
N TYR A 62 3.23 25.59 -1.23
CA TYR A 62 2.43 24.39 -1.49
C TYR A 62 3.28 23.26 -2.08
N LEU A 63 3.96 23.53 -3.20
CA LEU A 63 4.84 22.56 -3.86
C LEU A 63 6.00 22.12 -2.95
N SER A 64 6.59 23.07 -2.22
CA SER A 64 7.66 22.77 -1.27
C SER A 64 7.20 21.81 -0.18
N THR A 65 6.01 22.02 0.39
CA THR A 65 5.46 21.11 1.41
C THR A 65 5.22 19.73 0.85
N ARG A 66 4.58 19.62 -0.33
CA ARG A 66 4.30 18.32 -0.99
C ARG A 66 5.59 17.59 -1.38
N PHE A 67 6.57 18.29 -1.92
CA PHE A 67 7.88 17.73 -2.23
C PHE A 67 8.60 17.27 -0.97
N MET A 68 8.58 18.08 0.10
CA MET A 68 9.23 17.74 1.36
C MET A 68 8.61 16.52 2.02
N ASP A 69 7.30 16.29 1.87
CA ASP A 69 6.64 15.08 2.34
C ASP A 69 7.24 13.82 1.66
N GLN A 70 7.48 13.90 0.33
CA GLN A 70 8.12 12.80 -0.41
C GLN A 70 9.62 12.68 -0.08
N ALA A 71 10.31 13.81 0.05
CA ALA A 71 11.72 13.80 0.42
C ALA A 71 11.96 13.20 1.81
N ARG A 72 11.11 13.51 2.78
CA ARG A 72 11.15 12.89 4.13
C ARG A 72 10.89 11.39 4.11
N ALA A 73 10.16 10.90 3.12
CA ALA A 73 9.91 9.49 2.92
C ALA A 73 11.11 8.77 2.26
N VAL A 74 11.58 9.30 1.15
CA VAL A 74 12.56 8.61 0.27
C VAL A 74 14.01 8.87 0.71
N VAL A 75 14.37 10.11 1.09
CA VAL A 75 15.78 10.48 1.34
C VAL A 75 16.39 9.73 2.53
N PRO A 76 15.74 9.63 3.72
CA PRO A 76 16.34 8.89 4.83
C PRO A 76 16.58 7.42 4.51
N LEU A 77 15.65 6.81 3.75
CA LEU A 77 15.74 5.43 3.33
C LEU A 77 16.90 5.21 2.35
N ALA A 78 17.00 6.07 1.33
CA ALA A 78 18.10 6.01 0.36
C ALA A 78 19.47 6.26 1.02
N LEU A 79 19.54 7.21 1.95
CA LEU A 79 20.76 7.47 2.73
C LEU A 79 21.12 6.28 3.61
N TYR A 80 20.13 5.66 4.25
CA TYR A 80 20.35 4.44 5.04
C TYR A 80 20.98 3.35 4.19
N LEU A 81 20.41 3.04 3.02
CA LEU A 81 20.92 2.02 2.12
C LEU A 81 22.34 2.36 1.63
N ALA A 82 22.58 3.60 1.20
CA ALA A 82 23.89 4.03 0.72
C ALA A 82 24.97 4.00 1.83
N ILE A 83 24.63 4.49 3.03
CA ILE A 83 25.54 4.48 4.19
C ILE A 83 25.83 3.05 4.62
N PHE A 84 24.81 2.20 4.68
CA PHE A 84 24.97 0.80 5.02
C PHE A 84 25.89 0.07 4.02
N GLN A 85 25.66 0.27 2.72
CA GLN A 85 26.48 -0.31 1.65
C GLN A 85 27.94 0.17 1.78
N TYR A 86 28.17 1.46 2.00
CA TYR A 86 29.51 2.02 2.08
C TYR A 86 30.25 1.65 3.38
N LEU A 87 29.61 1.76 4.55
CA LEU A 87 30.25 1.55 5.84
C LEU A 87 30.29 0.10 6.28
N VAL A 88 29.21 -0.66 6.06
CA VAL A 88 29.06 -2.04 6.57
C VAL A 88 29.54 -3.05 5.52
N LEU A 89 29.13 -2.88 4.27
CA LEU A 89 29.50 -3.79 3.19
C LEU A 89 30.79 -3.37 2.48
N GLN A 90 31.37 -2.21 2.83
CA GLN A 90 32.63 -1.67 2.31
C GLN A 90 32.69 -1.57 0.79
N THR A 91 31.53 -1.36 0.16
CA THR A 91 31.39 -1.24 -1.30
C THR A 91 30.79 0.09 -1.70
N PRO A 92 31.31 0.77 -2.73
CA PRO A 92 30.70 2.00 -3.22
C PRO A 92 29.37 1.71 -3.92
N VAL A 93 28.45 2.68 -3.90
CA VAL A 93 27.20 2.61 -4.68
C VAL A 93 27.54 2.77 -6.16
N ILE A 94 27.28 1.74 -6.95
CA ILE A 94 27.50 1.76 -8.40
C ILE A 94 26.44 2.65 -9.04
N ASP A 95 26.83 3.46 -10.03
CA ASP A 95 25.96 4.41 -10.73
C ASP A 95 25.23 5.40 -9.80
N ALA A 96 25.89 5.87 -8.73
CA ALA A 96 25.29 6.72 -7.72
C ALA A 96 24.59 7.97 -8.29
N SER A 97 25.12 8.56 -9.38
CA SER A 97 24.49 9.71 -10.05
C SER A 97 23.16 9.35 -10.74
N ILE A 98 23.09 8.18 -11.37
CA ILE A 98 21.85 7.66 -12.00
C ILE A 98 20.82 7.35 -10.92
N ILE A 99 21.24 6.70 -9.84
CA ILE A 99 20.37 6.39 -8.69
C ILE A 99 19.86 7.70 -8.05
N ALA A 100 20.72 8.70 -7.83
CA ALA A 100 20.28 9.98 -7.29
C ALA A 100 19.27 10.70 -8.20
N GLY A 101 19.49 10.69 -9.53
CA GLY A 101 18.52 11.19 -10.51
C GLY A 101 17.21 10.42 -10.49
N GLY A 102 17.27 9.08 -10.39
CA GLY A 102 16.11 8.20 -10.24
C GLY A 102 15.33 8.48 -8.95
N LEU A 103 16.00 8.65 -7.82
CA LEU A 103 15.36 9.00 -6.54
C LEU A 103 14.69 10.38 -6.60
N LEU A 104 15.30 11.36 -7.27
CA LEU A 104 14.66 12.66 -7.51
C LEU A 104 13.39 12.48 -8.37
N ALA A 105 13.45 11.68 -9.42
CA ALA A 105 12.30 11.36 -10.25
C ALA A 105 11.20 10.62 -9.46
N VAL A 106 11.54 9.70 -8.54
CA VAL A 106 10.58 9.09 -7.61
C VAL A 106 9.87 10.16 -6.77
N MET A 107 10.62 11.08 -6.16
CA MET A 107 10.03 12.11 -5.29
C MET A 107 9.09 13.05 -6.07
N VAL A 108 9.52 13.52 -7.23
CA VAL A 108 8.73 14.40 -8.10
C VAL A 108 7.52 13.65 -8.68
N GLY A 109 7.74 12.45 -9.22
CA GLY A 109 6.69 11.60 -9.80
C GLY A 109 5.62 11.24 -8.76
N LEU A 110 6.03 10.81 -7.57
CA LEU A 110 5.10 10.46 -6.49
C LEU A 110 4.35 11.70 -5.97
N MET A 111 5.00 12.84 -5.85
CA MET A 111 4.34 14.11 -5.51
C MET A 111 3.23 14.45 -6.51
N MET A 112 3.54 14.44 -7.79
CA MET A 112 2.57 14.73 -8.85
C MET A 112 1.45 13.69 -8.90
N PHE A 113 1.80 12.43 -8.80
CA PHE A 113 0.86 11.31 -8.83
C PHE A 113 -0.14 11.38 -7.67
N MET A 114 0.34 11.54 -6.43
CA MET A 114 -0.52 11.64 -5.24
C MET A 114 -1.45 12.85 -5.27
N GLU A 115 -0.97 13.97 -5.78
CA GLU A 115 -1.79 15.16 -5.94
C GLU A 115 -2.82 14.98 -7.08
N GLY A 116 -2.39 14.33 -8.17
CA GLY A 116 -3.26 13.94 -9.28
C GLY A 116 -4.37 12.97 -8.87
N LEU A 117 -4.08 12.01 -7.99
CA LEU A 117 -5.08 11.11 -7.41
C LEU A 117 -6.15 11.88 -6.63
N LYS A 118 -5.73 12.81 -5.75
CA LYS A 118 -6.64 13.61 -4.91
C LYS A 118 -7.54 14.54 -5.72
N LEU A 119 -6.98 15.21 -6.70
CA LEU A 119 -7.70 16.21 -7.51
C LEU A 119 -8.46 15.57 -8.68
N GLY A 120 -7.94 14.46 -9.22
CA GLY A 120 -8.47 13.80 -10.41
C GLY A 120 -9.34 12.58 -10.09
N LEU A 121 -8.72 11.49 -9.60
CA LEU A 121 -9.40 10.19 -9.50
C LEU A 121 -10.30 10.04 -8.27
N MET A 122 -9.90 10.55 -7.09
CA MET A 122 -10.72 10.43 -5.88
C MET A 122 -12.09 11.09 -6.01
N PRO A 123 -12.25 12.29 -6.62
CA PRO A 123 -13.56 12.89 -6.85
C PRO A 123 -14.51 12.03 -7.71
N PHE A 124 -13.98 11.24 -8.67
CA PHE A 124 -14.79 10.26 -9.39
C PHE A 124 -15.32 9.18 -8.45
N GLY A 125 -14.44 8.60 -7.63
CA GLY A 125 -14.82 7.57 -6.65
C GLY A 125 -15.90 8.06 -5.69
N GLU A 126 -15.78 9.28 -5.18
CA GLU A 126 -16.76 9.87 -4.26
C GLU A 126 -18.12 10.13 -4.92
N VAL A 127 -18.13 10.75 -6.11
CA VAL A 127 -19.38 11.03 -6.83
C VAL A 127 -20.06 9.74 -7.26
N ILE A 128 -19.29 8.78 -7.80
CA ILE A 128 -19.79 7.46 -8.18
C ILE A 128 -20.35 6.74 -6.96
N GLY A 129 -19.58 6.63 -5.87
CA GLY A 129 -20.01 5.94 -4.63
C GLY A 129 -21.31 6.50 -4.05
N ASN A 130 -21.45 7.82 -3.98
CA ASN A 130 -22.63 8.48 -3.45
C ASN A 130 -23.88 8.38 -4.37
N THR A 131 -23.67 8.28 -5.68
CA THR A 131 -24.76 8.32 -6.66
C THR A 131 -25.23 6.93 -7.08
N LEU A 132 -24.31 5.95 -7.11
CA LEU A 132 -24.54 4.58 -7.56
C LEU A 132 -25.76 3.91 -6.90
N PRO A 133 -25.88 3.86 -5.55
CA PRO A 133 -27.00 3.18 -4.90
C PRO A 133 -28.36 3.88 -5.09
N ARG A 134 -28.32 5.17 -5.49
CA ARG A 134 -29.53 5.97 -5.69
C ARG A 134 -30.11 5.80 -7.10
N LYS A 135 -29.27 5.49 -8.09
CA LYS A 135 -29.64 5.47 -9.51
C LYS A 135 -29.73 4.07 -10.10
N LEU A 136 -29.03 3.10 -9.54
CA LEU A 136 -28.92 1.75 -10.10
C LEU A 136 -29.46 0.67 -9.14
N PRO A 137 -30.02 -0.41 -9.71
CA PRO A 137 -30.35 -1.60 -8.91
C PRO A 137 -29.06 -2.23 -8.35
N LEU A 138 -29.21 -3.02 -7.28
CA LEU A 138 -28.08 -3.67 -6.58
C LEU A 138 -27.11 -4.38 -7.53
N ALA A 139 -27.63 -5.12 -8.52
CA ALA A 139 -26.78 -5.82 -9.50
C ALA A 139 -25.88 -4.85 -10.29
N GLY A 140 -26.39 -3.67 -10.68
CA GLY A 140 -25.61 -2.63 -11.36
C GLY A 140 -24.53 -2.02 -10.45
N VAL A 141 -24.86 -1.78 -9.16
CA VAL A 141 -23.89 -1.32 -8.16
C VAL A 141 -22.75 -2.31 -8.00
N LEU A 142 -23.08 -3.60 -7.86
CA LEU A 142 -22.08 -4.66 -7.68
C LEU A 142 -21.23 -4.87 -8.94
N LEU A 143 -21.82 -4.78 -10.13
CA LEU A 143 -21.06 -4.88 -11.39
C LEU A 143 -20.04 -3.74 -11.52
N ILE A 144 -20.43 -2.50 -11.21
CA ILE A 144 -19.52 -1.36 -11.27
C ILE A 144 -18.44 -1.47 -10.19
N ALA A 145 -18.78 -1.90 -8.97
CA ALA A 145 -17.80 -2.15 -7.93
C ALA A 145 -16.79 -3.23 -8.34
N PHE A 146 -17.26 -4.32 -8.98
CA PHE A 146 -16.40 -5.36 -9.54
C PHE A 146 -15.44 -4.81 -10.60
N MET A 147 -15.97 -4.12 -11.61
CA MET A 147 -15.17 -3.54 -12.69
C MET A 147 -14.18 -2.49 -12.18
N LEU A 148 -14.57 -1.71 -11.17
CA LEU A 148 -13.66 -0.77 -10.52
C LEU A 148 -12.51 -1.51 -9.82
N GLY A 149 -12.80 -2.56 -9.05
CA GLY A 149 -11.76 -3.36 -8.39
C GLY A 149 -10.76 -3.97 -9.38
N VAL A 150 -11.26 -4.50 -10.51
CA VAL A 150 -10.39 -4.97 -11.61
C VAL A 150 -9.56 -3.81 -12.18
N GLY A 151 -10.19 -2.69 -12.50
CA GLY A 151 -9.53 -1.54 -13.13
C GLY A 151 -8.44 -0.90 -12.28
N VAL A 152 -8.67 -0.74 -10.96
CA VAL A 152 -7.67 -0.16 -10.06
C VAL A 152 -6.45 -1.05 -9.89
N THR A 153 -6.61 -2.37 -10.00
CA THR A 153 -5.50 -3.32 -9.92
C THR A 153 -4.52 -3.13 -11.09
N PHE A 154 -5.03 -2.96 -12.31
CA PHE A 154 -4.16 -2.68 -13.46
C PHE A 154 -3.46 -1.31 -13.37
N ALA A 155 -4.02 -0.39 -12.61
CA ALA A 155 -3.44 0.92 -12.35
C ALA A 155 -2.40 0.93 -11.21
N GLU A 156 -2.18 -0.21 -10.53
CA GLU A 156 -1.29 -0.30 -9.37
C GLU A 156 0.18 -0.42 -9.81
N PRO A 157 1.06 0.54 -9.41
CA PRO A 157 2.48 0.53 -9.83
C PRO A 157 3.25 -0.72 -9.41
N ALA A 158 2.91 -1.27 -8.27
CA ALA A 158 3.57 -2.41 -7.68
C ALA A 158 3.41 -3.71 -8.51
N ILE A 159 2.34 -3.80 -9.31
CA ILE A 159 2.13 -4.92 -10.25
C ILE A 159 3.21 -4.96 -11.33
N GLY A 160 3.65 -3.78 -11.82
CA GLY A 160 4.76 -3.69 -12.76
C GLY A 160 6.07 -4.23 -12.18
N ALA A 161 6.37 -3.93 -10.91
CA ALA A 161 7.55 -4.46 -10.23
C ALA A 161 7.54 -5.99 -10.14
N LEU A 162 6.37 -6.59 -9.91
CA LEU A 162 6.20 -8.04 -9.87
C LEU A 162 6.47 -8.69 -11.24
N GLN A 163 6.05 -8.06 -12.34
CA GLN A 163 6.32 -8.55 -13.70
C GLN A 163 7.81 -8.51 -14.04
N VAL A 164 8.51 -7.44 -13.64
CA VAL A 164 9.98 -7.34 -13.84
C VAL A 164 10.72 -8.44 -13.08
N ALA A 165 10.22 -8.83 -11.91
CA ALA A 165 10.78 -9.92 -11.11
C ALA A 165 10.79 -11.27 -11.85
N GLY A 166 9.89 -11.48 -12.80
CA GLY A 166 9.79 -12.72 -13.58
C GLY A 166 11.03 -13.02 -14.41
N SER A 167 11.75 -11.99 -14.87
CA SER A 167 12.98 -12.17 -15.66
C SER A 167 14.14 -12.79 -14.86
N LEU A 168 14.07 -12.78 -13.55
CA LEU A 168 15.09 -13.27 -12.63
C LEU A 168 14.84 -14.71 -12.17
N VAL A 169 13.69 -15.30 -12.52
CA VAL A 169 13.34 -16.67 -12.11
C VAL A 169 13.97 -17.69 -13.02
N ASP A 170 14.62 -18.70 -12.44
CA ASP A 170 15.17 -19.84 -13.20
C ASP A 170 14.05 -20.85 -13.52
N PRO A 171 13.77 -21.11 -14.83
CA PRO A 171 12.75 -22.06 -15.25
C PRO A 171 13.05 -23.51 -14.89
N GLU A 172 14.31 -23.89 -14.68
CA GLU A 172 14.68 -25.25 -14.28
C GLU A 172 14.39 -25.48 -12.80
N ALA A 173 14.67 -24.48 -11.96
CA ALA A 173 14.44 -24.56 -10.53
C ALA A 173 12.95 -24.37 -10.15
N ALA A 174 12.24 -23.48 -10.85
CA ALA A 174 10.84 -23.13 -10.55
C ALA A 174 9.99 -22.90 -11.80
N PRO A 175 9.68 -23.97 -12.59
CA PRO A 175 9.03 -23.85 -13.90
C PRO A 175 7.65 -23.17 -13.84
N TYR A 176 6.81 -23.52 -12.87
CA TYR A 176 5.48 -22.91 -12.74
C TYR A 176 5.56 -21.45 -12.28
N LEU A 177 6.51 -21.09 -11.41
CA LEU A 177 6.77 -19.72 -11.01
C LEU A 177 7.20 -18.88 -12.23
N PHE A 178 8.11 -19.41 -13.05
CA PHE A 178 8.53 -18.80 -14.30
C PHE A 178 7.34 -18.58 -15.25
N THR A 179 6.50 -19.59 -15.46
CA THR A 179 5.32 -19.49 -16.33
C THR A 179 4.32 -18.43 -15.88
N LEU A 180 4.05 -18.33 -14.58
CA LEU A 180 3.11 -17.34 -14.06
C LEU A 180 3.61 -15.91 -14.23
N LEU A 181 4.90 -15.69 -14.13
CA LEU A 181 5.49 -14.35 -14.19
C LEU A 181 5.86 -13.93 -15.63
N ASN A 182 6.14 -14.88 -16.53
CA ASN A 182 6.55 -14.61 -17.92
C ASN A 182 5.41 -14.94 -18.89
N ASP A 183 5.20 -16.23 -19.22
CA ASP A 183 4.25 -16.64 -20.27
C ASP A 183 2.80 -16.25 -19.95
N ARG A 184 2.39 -16.38 -18.69
CA ARG A 184 1.03 -16.11 -18.22
C ARG A 184 0.94 -14.85 -17.34
N SER A 185 1.92 -13.95 -17.42
CA SER A 185 1.94 -12.73 -16.58
C SER A 185 0.65 -11.91 -16.71
N GLY A 186 0.14 -11.73 -17.93
CA GLY A 186 -1.14 -11.07 -18.17
C GLY A 186 -2.34 -11.76 -17.52
N THR A 187 -2.37 -13.11 -17.55
CA THR A 187 -3.42 -13.91 -16.90
C THR A 187 -3.31 -13.83 -15.38
N THR A 188 -2.08 -13.85 -14.85
CA THR A 188 -1.81 -13.68 -13.42
C THR A 188 -2.34 -12.34 -12.93
N VAL A 189 -2.01 -11.24 -13.61
CA VAL A 189 -2.50 -9.88 -13.28
C VAL A 189 -4.03 -9.81 -13.41
N LEU A 190 -4.61 -10.44 -14.43
CA LEU A 190 -6.06 -10.49 -14.59
C LEU A 190 -6.73 -11.21 -13.41
N LEU A 191 -6.22 -12.36 -12.95
CA LEU A 191 -6.80 -13.08 -11.82
C LEU A 191 -6.61 -12.34 -10.50
N VAL A 192 -5.48 -11.66 -10.33
CA VAL A 192 -5.27 -10.73 -9.23
C VAL A 192 -6.35 -9.64 -9.26
N GLY A 193 -6.60 -9.02 -10.42
CA GLY A 193 -7.64 -8.01 -10.60
C GLY A 193 -9.05 -8.55 -10.36
N LEU A 194 -9.36 -9.76 -10.83
CA LEU A 194 -10.64 -10.43 -10.55
C LEU A 194 -10.83 -10.67 -9.05
N GLY A 195 -9.76 -11.03 -8.33
CA GLY A 195 -9.76 -11.14 -6.88
C GLY A 195 -10.13 -9.83 -6.19
N VAL A 196 -9.51 -8.72 -6.58
CA VAL A 196 -9.85 -7.38 -6.06
C VAL A 196 -11.27 -6.97 -6.44
N GLY A 197 -11.72 -7.31 -7.65
CA GLY A 197 -13.10 -7.09 -8.07
C GLY A 197 -14.12 -7.81 -7.19
N LEU A 198 -13.88 -9.09 -6.87
CA LEU A 198 -14.71 -9.86 -5.93
C LEU A 198 -14.68 -9.27 -4.52
N ALA A 199 -13.52 -8.82 -4.05
CA ALA A 199 -13.37 -8.12 -2.77
C ALA A 199 -14.20 -6.83 -2.73
N ALA A 200 -14.19 -6.04 -3.80
CA ALA A 200 -14.98 -4.82 -3.91
C ALA A 200 -16.49 -5.11 -3.88
N VAL A 201 -16.94 -6.20 -4.53
CA VAL A 201 -18.34 -6.66 -4.46
C VAL A 201 -18.72 -7.03 -3.04
N LEU A 202 -17.94 -7.91 -2.40
CA LEU A 202 -18.25 -8.39 -1.04
C LEU A 202 -18.17 -7.24 -0.02
N GLY A 203 -17.19 -6.35 -0.14
CA GLY A 203 -17.10 -5.16 0.67
C GLY A 203 -18.29 -4.23 0.51
N THR A 204 -18.75 -4.01 -0.72
CA THR A 204 -19.96 -3.21 -1.01
C THR A 204 -21.21 -3.86 -0.39
N VAL A 205 -21.40 -5.18 -0.55
CA VAL A 205 -22.52 -5.92 0.09
C VAL A 205 -22.43 -5.85 1.61
N ARG A 206 -21.23 -5.97 2.17
CA ARG A 206 -20.98 -5.85 3.61
C ARG A 206 -21.47 -4.48 4.13
N PHE A 207 -21.14 -3.39 3.46
CA PHE A 207 -21.59 -2.05 3.86
C PHE A 207 -23.11 -1.89 3.75
N LEU A 208 -23.70 -2.35 2.66
CA LEU A 208 -25.15 -2.26 2.46
C LEU A 208 -25.93 -3.07 3.50
N ARG A 209 -25.41 -4.24 3.90
CA ARG A 209 -26.07 -5.14 4.86
C ARG A 209 -25.62 -4.96 6.31
N GLY A 210 -24.52 -4.25 6.55
CA GLY A 210 -23.93 -4.07 7.89
C GLY A 210 -23.31 -5.37 8.43
N TRP A 211 -22.70 -6.20 7.56
CA TRP A 211 -22.06 -7.43 8.00
C TRP A 211 -20.75 -7.17 8.77
N SER A 212 -20.49 -8.01 9.79
CA SER A 212 -19.20 -8.05 10.47
C SER A 212 -18.09 -8.51 9.52
N LEU A 213 -16.88 -7.97 9.70
CA LEU A 213 -15.70 -8.38 8.91
C LEU A 213 -15.17 -9.74 9.34
N LYS A 214 -15.28 -10.10 10.62
CA LYS A 214 -14.72 -11.35 11.16
C LYS A 214 -15.13 -12.60 10.37
N PRO A 215 -16.43 -12.88 10.13
CA PRO A 215 -16.81 -14.05 9.34
C PRO A 215 -16.27 -14.03 7.91
N LEU A 216 -16.16 -12.86 7.30
CA LEU A 216 -15.64 -12.72 5.94
C LEU A 216 -14.13 -13.03 5.88
N ILE A 217 -13.37 -12.63 6.91
CA ILE A 217 -11.96 -13.01 7.04
C ILE A 217 -11.83 -14.54 7.11
N PHE A 218 -12.57 -15.19 8.00
CA PHE A 218 -12.52 -16.65 8.12
C PHE A 218 -12.92 -17.34 6.82
N MET A 219 -13.99 -16.88 6.18
CA MET A 219 -14.50 -17.46 4.94
C MET A 219 -13.52 -17.33 3.75
N SER A 220 -12.79 -16.21 3.66
CA SER A 220 -11.83 -15.97 2.58
C SER A 220 -10.46 -16.58 2.86
N LEU A 221 -9.98 -16.48 4.10
CA LEU A 221 -8.64 -16.92 4.46
C LEU A 221 -8.53 -18.45 4.60
N THR A 222 -9.57 -19.13 5.10
CA THR A 222 -9.52 -20.60 5.27
C THR A 222 -9.25 -21.35 3.97
N PRO A 223 -9.98 -21.13 2.86
CA PRO A 223 -9.68 -21.81 1.59
C PRO A 223 -8.31 -21.41 1.04
N THR A 224 -7.90 -20.16 1.24
CA THR A 224 -6.58 -19.68 0.82
C THR A 224 -5.46 -20.41 1.56
N LEU A 225 -5.57 -20.59 2.87
CA LEU A 225 -4.60 -21.36 3.66
C LEU A 225 -4.61 -22.85 3.29
N ILE A 226 -5.78 -23.44 3.06
CA ILE A 226 -5.88 -24.86 2.65
C ILE A 226 -5.16 -25.07 1.31
N LEU A 227 -5.43 -24.24 0.30
CA LEU A 227 -4.76 -24.34 -1.00
C LEU A 227 -3.24 -24.07 -0.88
N SER A 228 -2.84 -23.13 -0.02
CA SER A 228 -1.43 -22.87 0.25
C SER A 228 -0.72 -24.07 0.88
N VAL A 229 -1.39 -24.78 1.82
CA VAL A 229 -0.86 -26.01 2.42
C VAL A 229 -0.76 -27.13 1.38
N ILE A 230 -1.76 -27.29 0.52
CA ILE A 230 -1.71 -28.28 -0.56
C ILE A 230 -0.57 -27.96 -1.53
N ALA A 231 -0.38 -26.69 -1.92
CA ALA A 231 0.73 -26.26 -2.76
C ALA A 231 2.09 -26.47 -2.06
N PHE A 232 2.18 -26.21 -0.76
CA PHE A 232 3.37 -26.43 0.06
C PHE A 232 3.76 -27.93 0.14
N MET A 233 2.77 -28.82 0.23
CA MET A 233 3.03 -30.27 0.27
C MET A 233 3.47 -30.83 -1.10
N ASP A 234 3.30 -30.08 -2.15
CA ASP A 234 3.70 -30.42 -3.51
C ASP A 234 5.10 -29.84 -3.81
N ASP A 235 6.10 -30.44 -3.15
CA ASP A 235 7.49 -30.02 -3.20
C ASP A 235 8.28 -30.78 -4.30
N GLY A 236 9.43 -30.21 -4.71
CA GLY A 236 10.35 -30.79 -5.68
C GLY A 236 10.34 -30.08 -7.04
N PRO A 237 11.22 -30.54 -7.98
CA PRO A 237 11.30 -30.00 -9.34
C PRO A 237 9.95 -30.12 -10.06
N GLY A 238 9.32 -28.99 -10.38
CA GLY A 238 7.96 -28.97 -10.94
C GLY A 238 6.84 -29.08 -9.89
N GLY A 239 7.13 -28.84 -8.61
CA GLY A 239 6.13 -28.66 -7.55
C GLY A 239 5.59 -27.24 -7.50
N LEU A 240 4.49 -27.06 -6.76
CA LEU A 240 3.86 -25.75 -6.55
C LEU A 240 4.36 -25.04 -5.29
N SER A 241 5.25 -25.66 -4.51
CA SER A 241 5.77 -25.08 -3.26
C SER A 241 6.41 -23.71 -3.49
N THR A 242 7.19 -23.54 -4.55
CA THR A 242 7.85 -22.27 -4.92
C THR A 242 6.89 -21.14 -5.29
N ILE A 243 5.62 -21.45 -5.62
CA ILE A 243 4.63 -20.45 -6.00
C ILE A 243 3.98 -19.79 -4.78
N VAL A 244 4.00 -20.46 -3.63
CA VAL A 244 3.31 -19.96 -2.43
C VAL A 244 3.79 -18.56 -2.08
N GLY A 245 5.10 -18.31 -2.12
CA GLY A 245 5.69 -16.98 -1.88
C GLY A 245 5.11 -15.91 -2.82
N LEU A 246 5.11 -16.18 -4.12
CA LEU A 246 4.54 -15.28 -5.14
C LEU A 246 3.04 -15.04 -4.90
N ALA A 247 2.25 -16.09 -4.67
CA ALA A 247 0.81 -15.96 -4.49
C ALA A 247 0.47 -15.02 -3.31
N TRP A 248 1.15 -15.17 -2.19
CA TRP A 248 0.95 -14.33 -1.02
C TRP A 248 1.49 -12.92 -1.22
N ASP A 249 2.61 -12.74 -1.92
CA ASP A 249 3.13 -11.43 -2.30
C ASP A 249 2.18 -10.69 -3.25
N CYS A 250 1.47 -11.40 -4.15
CA CYS A 250 0.41 -10.80 -4.98
C CYS A 250 -0.69 -10.14 -4.14
N GLY A 251 -1.07 -10.75 -3.01
CA GLY A 251 -2.02 -10.15 -2.09
C GLY A 251 -1.52 -8.86 -1.45
N ALA A 252 -0.22 -8.80 -1.14
CA ALA A 252 0.42 -7.60 -0.60
C ALA A 252 0.56 -6.49 -1.66
N VAL A 253 0.87 -6.84 -2.91
CA VAL A 253 1.11 -5.90 -4.02
C VAL A 253 -0.15 -5.17 -4.50
N THR A 254 -1.35 -5.77 -4.31
CA THR A 254 -2.61 -5.23 -4.82
C THR A 254 -3.15 -4.02 -4.07
N THR A 255 -2.67 -3.77 -2.86
CA THR A 255 -3.20 -2.75 -1.96
C THR A 255 -2.25 -1.57 -1.84
N GLY A 256 -2.22 -0.73 -2.86
CA GLY A 256 -1.34 0.43 -2.95
C GLY A 256 -2.06 1.79 -3.03
N PRO A 257 -1.37 2.82 -3.52
CA PRO A 257 -1.84 4.21 -3.49
C PRO A 257 -3.04 4.49 -4.38
N VAL A 258 -3.35 3.64 -5.38
CA VAL A 258 -4.52 3.77 -6.26
C VAL A 258 -5.69 2.96 -5.70
N THR A 259 -5.46 1.69 -5.40
CA THR A 259 -6.51 0.74 -5.02
C THR A 259 -7.17 1.15 -3.71
N VAL A 260 -6.39 1.42 -2.67
CA VAL A 260 -6.93 1.72 -1.34
C VAL A 260 -7.82 2.97 -1.33
N PRO A 261 -7.38 4.15 -1.80
CA PRO A 261 -8.22 5.35 -1.77
C PRO A 261 -9.49 5.24 -2.60
N LEU A 262 -9.42 4.65 -3.80
CA LEU A 262 -10.58 4.55 -4.69
C LEU A 262 -11.63 3.55 -4.20
N VAL A 263 -11.19 2.39 -3.72
CA VAL A 263 -12.09 1.37 -3.18
C VAL A 263 -12.72 1.84 -1.85
N LEU A 264 -11.96 2.53 -0.99
CA LEU A 264 -12.49 3.15 0.22
C LEU A 264 -13.48 4.28 -0.12
N ALA A 265 -13.17 5.16 -1.08
CA ALA A 265 -14.07 6.23 -1.49
C ALA A 265 -15.41 5.69 -2.01
N LEU A 266 -15.38 4.61 -2.81
CA LEU A 266 -16.59 3.90 -3.24
C LEU A 266 -17.34 3.34 -2.04
N GLY A 267 -16.66 2.63 -1.15
CA GLY A 267 -17.26 1.99 0.02
C GLY A 267 -17.93 2.98 0.97
N ILE A 268 -17.23 4.08 1.30
CA ILE A 268 -17.76 5.18 2.13
C ILE A 268 -18.96 5.84 1.45
N GLY A 269 -18.86 6.10 0.14
CA GLY A 269 -19.96 6.67 -0.64
C GLY A 269 -21.22 5.81 -0.63
N VAL A 270 -21.06 4.50 -0.85
CA VAL A 270 -22.16 3.53 -0.82
C VAL A 270 -22.77 3.42 0.59
N ALA A 271 -21.95 3.38 1.65
CA ALA A 271 -22.42 3.33 3.03
C ALA A 271 -23.20 4.58 3.40
N SER A 272 -22.72 5.77 3.01
CA SER A 272 -23.38 7.06 3.26
C SER A 272 -24.73 7.14 2.53
N ALA A 273 -24.81 6.67 1.29
CA ALA A 273 -26.05 6.65 0.51
C ALA A 273 -27.10 5.68 1.06
N ALA A 274 -26.68 4.61 1.76
CA ALA A 274 -27.56 3.63 2.40
C ALA A 274 -28.16 4.11 3.72
N GLY A 275 -27.85 5.32 4.20
CA GLY A 275 -28.39 5.89 5.44
C GLY A 275 -27.85 5.28 6.73
N LYS A 276 -26.85 4.41 6.66
CA LYS A 276 -26.22 3.72 7.80
C LYS A 276 -24.94 4.39 8.29
N GLY A 277 -24.60 5.54 7.75
CA GLY A 277 -23.32 6.22 7.96
C GLY A 277 -23.16 6.95 9.30
N ALA A 278 -24.18 6.96 10.17
CA ALA A 278 -24.11 7.72 11.43
C ALA A 278 -23.69 6.89 12.66
N ASP A 279 -23.90 5.56 12.65
CA ASP A 279 -23.70 4.74 13.86
C ASP A 279 -22.38 3.95 13.93
N SER A 280 -21.59 3.89 12.85
CA SER A 280 -20.24 3.31 12.92
C SER A 280 -19.24 4.18 12.16
N SER A 281 -18.43 4.91 12.93
CA SER A 281 -17.36 5.77 12.42
C SER A 281 -16.32 5.04 11.54
N LEU A 282 -16.31 3.71 11.54
CA LEU A 282 -15.36 2.84 10.81
C LEU A 282 -16.03 2.01 9.69
N SER A 283 -17.23 2.42 9.23
CA SER A 283 -18.00 1.64 8.22
C SER A 283 -17.31 1.49 6.85
N GLY A 284 -16.29 2.29 6.53
CA GLY A 284 -15.53 2.21 5.29
C GLY A 284 -14.40 1.17 5.28
N PHE A 285 -13.98 0.66 6.44
CA PHE A 285 -12.83 -0.26 6.57
C PHE A 285 -13.22 -1.72 6.33
N GLY A 286 -12.21 -2.57 6.05
CA GLY A 286 -12.34 -4.02 5.85
C GLY A 286 -12.46 -4.46 4.39
N ILE A 287 -12.60 -3.55 3.44
CA ILE A 287 -12.52 -3.89 2.00
C ILE A 287 -11.08 -4.21 1.60
N VAL A 288 -10.13 -3.44 2.12
CA VAL A 288 -8.70 -3.58 1.80
C VAL A 288 -8.21 -4.97 2.20
N THR A 289 -8.66 -5.48 3.33
CA THR A 289 -8.42 -6.85 3.79
C THR A 289 -8.85 -7.89 2.76
N LEU A 290 -10.07 -7.79 2.26
CA LEU A 290 -10.58 -8.73 1.25
C LEU A 290 -9.82 -8.58 -0.08
N ALA A 291 -9.45 -7.34 -0.44
CA ALA A 291 -8.66 -7.04 -1.63
C ALA A 291 -7.22 -7.60 -1.56
N SER A 292 -6.71 -7.93 -0.38
CA SER A 292 -5.44 -8.64 -0.21
C SER A 292 -5.62 -10.17 -0.33
N VAL A 293 -6.68 -10.74 0.23
CA VAL A 293 -6.83 -12.21 0.34
C VAL A 293 -7.34 -12.86 -0.97
N PHE A 294 -8.31 -12.25 -1.66
CA PHE A 294 -8.86 -12.85 -2.89
C PHE A 294 -7.85 -12.97 -4.05
N PRO A 295 -6.94 -12.03 -4.27
CA PRO A 295 -5.86 -12.20 -5.24
C PRO A 295 -4.98 -13.41 -4.98
N ILE A 296 -4.63 -13.68 -3.71
CA ILE A 296 -3.86 -14.88 -3.32
C ILE A 296 -4.58 -16.14 -3.79
N LEU A 297 -5.88 -16.23 -3.48
CA LEU A 297 -6.72 -17.33 -3.89
C LEU A 297 -6.75 -17.49 -5.42
N GLY A 298 -6.88 -16.36 -6.15
CA GLY A 298 -6.87 -16.34 -7.61
C GLY A 298 -5.56 -16.88 -8.21
N VAL A 299 -4.42 -16.46 -7.69
CA VAL A 299 -3.10 -16.93 -8.14
C VAL A 299 -2.89 -18.40 -7.81
N LEU A 300 -3.27 -18.85 -6.61
CA LEU A 300 -3.20 -20.28 -6.26
C LEU A 300 -4.07 -21.13 -7.19
N CYS A 301 -5.30 -20.72 -7.48
CA CYS A 301 -6.17 -21.43 -8.44
C CYS A 301 -5.54 -21.49 -9.83
N LEU A 302 -4.92 -20.41 -10.31
CA LEU A 302 -4.20 -20.40 -11.58
C LEU A 302 -3.01 -21.36 -11.58
N SER A 303 -2.30 -21.43 -10.47
CA SER A 303 -1.14 -22.30 -10.30
C SER A 303 -1.53 -23.77 -10.43
N PHE A 304 -2.58 -24.18 -9.72
CA PHE A 304 -3.14 -25.53 -9.84
C PHE A 304 -3.63 -25.81 -11.27
N TYR A 305 -4.39 -24.87 -11.86
CA TYR A 305 -4.84 -25.00 -13.25
C TYR A 305 -3.66 -25.15 -14.22
N THR A 306 -2.60 -24.35 -14.05
CA THR A 306 -1.41 -24.42 -14.89
C THR A 306 -0.71 -25.78 -14.77
N LYS A 307 -0.55 -26.30 -13.55
CA LYS A 307 0.04 -27.62 -13.30
C LYS A 307 -0.76 -28.76 -13.93
N PHE A 308 -2.09 -28.69 -13.89
CA PHE A 308 -2.95 -29.70 -14.50
C PHE A 308 -2.96 -29.64 -16.04
N THR A 309 -2.63 -28.49 -16.64
CA THR A 309 -2.74 -28.27 -18.09
C THR A 309 -1.40 -28.32 -18.82
N VAL A 310 -0.30 -28.04 -18.15
CA VAL A 310 1.04 -27.95 -18.77
C VAL A 310 2.05 -28.69 -17.89
N PRO A 311 2.72 -29.72 -18.42
CA PRO A 311 3.80 -30.41 -17.70
C PRO A 311 5.03 -29.52 -17.53
N ALA A 312 5.79 -29.72 -16.44
CA ALA A 312 6.97 -28.92 -16.13
C ALA A 312 8.05 -29.00 -17.24
N ASP A 313 8.24 -30.19 -17.83
CA ASP A 313 9.22 -30.41 -18.91
C ASP A 313 8.94 -29.57 -20.15
N GLU A 314 7.66 -29.38 -20.49
CA GLU A 314 7.26 -28.52 -21.61
C GLU A 314 7.55 -27.05 -21.33
N ILE A 315 7.40 -26.61 -20.07
CA ILE A 315 7.75 -25.25 -19.65
C ILE A 315 9.24 -25.02 -19.79
N ILE A 316 10.06 -25.94 -19.29
CA ILE A 316 11.52 -25.86 -19.35
C ILE A 316 12.01 -25.82 -20.81
N ALA A 317 11.47 -26.72 -21.68
CA ALA A 317 11.81 -26.72 -23.10
C ALA A 317 11.44 -25.38 -23.77
N ARG A 318 10.25 -24.86 -23.52
CA ARG A 318 9.79 -23.57 -24.05
C ARG A 318 10.64 -22.40 -23.55
N ALA A 319 11.03 -22.41 -22.27
CA ALA A 319 11.91 -21.39 -21.71
C ALA A 319 13.31 -21.41 -22.37
N ALA A 320 13.85 -22.58 -22.69
CA ALA A 320 15.10 -22.71 -23.42
C ALA A 320 14.99 -22.13 -24.84
N ASP A 321 13.86 -22.39 -25.53
CA ASP A 321 13.60 -21.84 -26.88
C ASP A 321 13.46 -20.31 -26.82
N LEU A 322 12.80 -19.77 -25.81
CA LEU A 322 12.66 -18.32 -25.60
C LEU A 322 13.99 -17.65 -25.30
N ARG A 323 14.86 -18.26 -24.49
CA ARG A 323 16.23 -17.77 -24.24
C ARG A 323 17.06 -17.76 -25.53
N ALA A 324 17.03 -18.85 -26.30
CA ALA A 324 17.71 -18.92 -27.57
C ALA A 324 17.18 -17.88 -28.58
N ALA A 325 15.86 -17.69 -28.65
CA ALA A 325 15.24 -16.65 -29.47
C ALA A 325 15.61 -15.24 -29.03
N ALA A 326 15.68 -14.97 -27.71
CA ALA A 326 16.08 -13.69 -27.16
C ALA A 326 17.52 -13.31 -27.48
N GLU A 327 18.46 -14.26 -27.46
CA GLU A 327 19.84 -14.05 -27.89
C GLU A 327 19.93 -13.62 -29.35
N VAL A 328 19.08 -14.17 -30.22
CA VAL A 328 19.00 -13.81 -31.65
C VAL A 328 18.28 -12.46 -31.84
N ALA A 329 17.26 -12.15 -30.97
CA ALA A 329 16.44 -10.97 -31.10
C ALA A 329 17.09 -9.67 -30.56
N VAL A 330 18.18 -9.74 -29.81
CA VAL A 330 18.93 -8.58 -29.29
C VAL A 330 19.30 -7.56 -30.39
N SER A 331 19.29 -7.98 -31.66
CA SER A 331 19.56 -7.10 -32.81
C SER A 331 18.36 -6.28 -33.30
N GLN A 332 17.14 -6.47 -32.78
CA GLN A 332 15.90 -5.81 -33.27
C GLN A 332 15.02 -5.21 -32.16
N THR A 333 15.59 -4.81 -31.01
CA THR A 333 14.84 -4.20 -29.92
C THR A 333 14.13 -2.93 -30.40
N GLN A 334 12.82 -2.90 -30.30
CA GLN A 334 12.00 -1.73 -30.66
C GLN A 334 12.23 -0.59 -29.66
N TRP A 335 12.23 0.65 -30.13
CA TRP A 335 12.50 1.83 -29.29
C TRP A 335 11.58 1.93 -28.05
N TYR A 336 10.36 1.39 -28.12
CA TYR A 336 9.39 1.40 -27.02
C TYR A 336 9.60 0.27 -26.01
N GLU A 337 10.49 -0.68 -26.29
CA GLU A 337 10.89 -1.77 -25.40
C GLU A 337 12.14 -1.42 -24.60
N VAL A 338 12.72 -0.25 -24.84
CA VAL A 338 13.92 0.24 -24.15
C VAL A 338 13.54 1.26 -23.09
N THR A 339 14.15 1.14 -21.90
CA THR A 339 14.06 2.17 -20.86
C THR A 339 14.59 3.52 -21.37
N PRO A 340 13.94 4.66 -21.11
CA PRO A 340 12.79 4.88 -20.21
C PRO A 340 11.40 4.75 -20.86
N TRP A 341 11.30 4.41 -22.16
CA TRP A 341 10.01 4.40 -22.86
C TRP A 341 9.06 3.32 -22.37
N THR A 342 9.58 2.17 -21.99
CA THR A 342 8.79 1.08 -21.39
C THR A 342 8.05 1.56 -20.15
N GLU A 343 8.73 2.25 -19.23
CA GLU A 343 8.18 2.77 -17.98
C GLU A 343 7.12 3.85 -18.23
N ILE A 344 7.34 4.71 -19.22
CA ILE A 344 6.38 5.74 -19.63
C ILE A 344 5.10 5.08 -20.18
N ILE A 345 5.24 4.11 -21.07
CA ILE A 345 4.10 3.38 -21.65
C ILE A 345 3.33 2.62 -20.56
N LEU A 346 4.03 1.98 -19.62
CA LEU A 346 3.41 1.31 -18.48
C LEU A 346 2.64 2.31 -17.61
N GLY A 347 3.18 3.50 -17.36
CA GLY A 347 2.50 4.55 -16.60
C GLY A 347 1.19 5.03 -17.28
N VAL A 348 1.22 5.22 -18.60
CA VAL A 348 0.02 5.58 -19.38
C VAL A 348 -0.99 4.44 -19.37
N ARG A 349 -0.55 3.21 -19.63
CA ARG A 349 -1.41 2.00 -19.62
C ARG A 349 -2.05 1.73 -18.25
N ALA A 350 -1.39 2.12 -17.17
CA ALA A 350 -1.92 1.98 -15.83
C ALA A 350 -3.12 2.91 -15.58
N ILE A 351 -2.99 4.19 -15.88
CA ILE A 351 -3.96 5.21 -15.43
C ILE A 351 -5.06 5.47 -16.48
N VAL A 352 -4.72 5.53 -17.78
CA VAL A 352 -5.66 5.96 -18.81
C VAL A 352 -6.89 5.05 -18.93
N PRO A 353 -6.79 3.71 -18.95
CA PRO A 353 -7.97 2.84 -19.00
C PRO A 353 -8.89 3.01 -17.80
N LEU A 354 -8.33 3.18 -16.60
CA LEU A 354 -9.08 3.43 -15.37
C LEU A 354 -9.87 4.75 -15.47
N VAL A 355 -9.23 5.82 -15.94
CA VAL A 355 -9.88 7.13 -16.13
C VAL A 355 -11.02 7.03 -17.15
N ILE A 356 -10.80 6.34 -18.27
CA ILE A 356 -11.84 6.11 -19.29
C ILE A 356 -13.02 5.35 -18.67
N PHE A 357 -12.75 4.29 -17.91
CA PHE A 357 -13.80 3.53 -17.24
C PHE A 357 -14.60 4.40 -16.26
N LEU A 358 -13.92 5.16 -15.38
CA LEU A 358 -14.60 6.07 -14.44
C LEU A 358 -15.42 7.14 -15.16
N ALA A 359 -14.90 7.69 -16.25
CA ALA A 359 -15.60 8.66 -17.07
C ALA A 359 -16.86 8.06 -17.73
N ILE A 360 -16.78 6.85 -18.26
CA ILE A 360 -17.94 6.13 -18.83
C ILE A 360 -18.99 5.91 -17.74
N VAL A 361 -18.60 5.42 -16.56
CA VAL A 361 -19.53 5.21 -15.44
C VAL A 361 -20.20 6.51 -15.05
N LEU A 362 -19.45 7.59 -14.88
CA LEU A 362 -19.98 8.88 -14.43
C LEU A 362 -20.88 9.54 -15.47
N PHE A 363 -20.38 9.71 -16.70
CA PHE A 363 -21.06 10.53 -17.71
C PHE A 363 -22.11 9.75 -18.53
N VAL A 364 -21.87 8.46 -18.81
CA VAL A 364 -22.77 7.66 -19.65
C VAL A 364 -23.78 6.89 -18.78
N VAL A 365 -23.32 6.19 -17.74
CA VAL A 365 -24.18 5.34 -16.91
C VAL A 365 -24.96 6.17 -15.89
N LEU A 366 -24.27 6.97 -15.08
CA LEU A 366 -24.88 7.78 -14.03
C LEU A 366 -25.44 9.12 -14.54
N ARG A 367 -24.97 9.57 -15.69
CA ARG A 367 -25.34 10.87 -16.31
C ARG A 367 -25.18 12.04 -15.32
N GLU A 368 -24.10 12.03 -14.57
CA GLU A 368 -23.73 13.06 -13.60
C GLU A 368 -22.67 14.00 -14.18
N LYS A 369 -22.62 15.22 -13.64
CA LYS A 369 -21.62 16.23 -14.00
C LYS A 369 -20.63 16.41 -12.86
N MET A 370 -19.36 16.56 -13.19
CA MET A 370 -18.35 16.96 -12.21
C MET A 370 -18.50 18.44 -11.86
N LYS A 371 -18.57 18.76 -10.56
CA LYS A 371 -18.71 20.15 -10.08
C LYS A 371 -17.54 21.04 -10.51
N ASN A 372 -16.30 20.50 -10.54
CA ASN A 372 -15.06 21.21 -10.87
C ASN A 372 -14.28 20.48 -11.97
N ALA A 373 -14.88 20.33 -13.16
CA ALA A 373 -14.30 19.57 -14.27
C ALA A 373 -12.87 20.01 -14.65
N PHE A 374 -12.56 21.32 -14.57
CA PHE A 374 -11.22 21.84 -14.87
C PHE A 374 -10.18 21.30 -13.89
N ILE A 375 -10.45 21.34 -12.58
CA ILE A 375 -9.54 20.84 -11.53
C ILE A 375 -9.37 19.33 -11.66
N THR A 376 -10.47 18.61 -11.93
CA THR A 376 -10.44 17.16 -12.12
C THR A 376 -9.62 16.77 -13.35
N ASN A 377 -9.79 17.43 -14.49
CA ASN A 377 -8.98 17.16 -15.69
C ASN A 377 -7.49 17.48 -15.46
N TYR A 378 -7.20 18.59 -14.78
CA TYR A 378 -5.84 18.92 -14.38
C TYR A 378 -5.25 17.82 -13.48
N GLY A 379 -6.01 17.34 -12.50
CA GLY A 379 -5.62 16.24 -11.62
C GLY A 379 -5.34 14.94 -12.39
N ILE A 380 -6.16 14.60 -13.39
CA ILE A 380 -5.95 13.41 -14.23
C ILE A 380 -4.62 13.51 -15.00
N ILE A 381 -4.36 14.66 -15.65
CA ILE A 381 -3.10 14.89 -16.37
C ILE A 381 -1.92 14.76 -15.41
N LEU A 382 -2.04 15.35 -14.23
CA LEU A 382 -1.01 15.29 -13.19
C LEU A 382 -0.77 13.84 -12.70
N ALA A 383 -1.83 13.03 -12.58
CA ALA A 383 -1.72 11.62 -12.22
C ALA A 383 -0.99 10.80 -13.29
N VAL A 384 -1.33 11.00 -14.58
CA VAL A 384 -0.69 10.29 -15.69
C VAL A 384 0.79 10.67 -15.80
N VAL A 385 1.11 11.96 -15.82
CA VAL A 385 2.50 12.45 -15.91
C VAL A 385 3.31 12.03 -14.68
N GLY A 386 2.71 12.17 -13.49
CA GLY A 386 3.32 11.75 -12.24
C GLY A 386 3.65 10.27 -12.21
N MET A 387 2.74 9.41 -12.72
CA MET A 387 2.96 7.97 -12.83
C MET A 387 4.10 7.61 -13.78
N CYS A 388 4.17 8.28 -14.95
CA CYS A 388 5.26 8.06 -15.91
C CYS A 388 6.63 8.41 -15.29
N ILE A 389 6.73 9.58 -14.65
CA ILE A 389 7.97 10.03 -13.98
C ILE A 389 8.32 9.10 -12.82
N PHE A 390 7.31 8.67 -12.05
CA PHE A 390 7.49 7.76 -10.93
C PHE A 390 8.05 6.40 -11.37
N ASN A 391 7.49 5.79 -12.42
CA ASN A 391 7.97 4.50 -12.93
C ASN A 391 9.42 4.58 -13.40
N VAL A 392 9.78 5.63 -14.16
CA VAL A 392 11.18 5.87 -14.56
C VAL A 392 12.08 6.01 -13.33
N GLY A 393 11.65 6.80 -12.35
CA GLY A 393 12.37 6.97 -11.10
C GLY A 393 12.49 5.67 -10.30
N LEU A 394 11.46 4.84 -10.32
CA LEU A 394 11.46 3.54 -9.66
C LEU A 394 12.56 2.63 -10.22
N THR A 395 12.61 2.47 -11.55
CA THR A 395 13.58 1.61 -12.22
C THR A 395 15.02 2.08 -12.01
N PHE A 396 15.30 3.37 -12.19
CA PHE A 396 16.65 3.92 -12.06
C PHE A 396 17.08 4.29 -10.64
N GLY A 397 16.15 4.41 -9.70
CA GLY A 397 16.40 4.82 -8.32
C GLY A 397 16.19 3.71 -7.31
N LEU A 398 14.93 3.55 -6.83
CA LEU A 398 14.61 2.67 -5.70
C LEU A 398 14.88 1.19 -5.99
N ALA A 399 14.47 0.69 -7.17
CA ALA A 399 14.66 -0.70 -7.52
C ALA A 399 16.14 -1.03 -7.68
N LYS A 400 16.90 -0.16 -8.39
CA LYS A 400 18.34 -0.35 -8.58
C LYS A 400 19.11 -0.30 -7.26
N LEU A 401 18.77 0.62 -6.35
CA LEU A 401 19.40 0.72 -5.04
C LEU A 401 19.03 -0.47 -4.15
N GLY A 402 17.77 -0.92 -4.20
CA GLY A 402 17.28 -2.09 -3.48
C GLY A 402 17.97 -3.38 -3.92
N ASP A 403 18.07 -3.60 -5.23
CA ASP A 403 18.73 -4.75 -5.82
C ASP A 403 20.24 -4.79 -5.47
N GLN A 404 20.96 -3.66 -5.63
CA GLN A 404 22.36 -3.58 -5.21
C GLN A 404 22.54 -3.89 -3.73
N SER A 405 21.75 -3.24 -2.86
CA SER A 405 21.87 -3.46 -1.42
C SER A 405 21.50 -4.89 -1.04
N GLY A 406 20.47 -5.47 -1.69
CA GLY A 406 20.05 -6.86 -1.48
C GLY A 406 21.11 -7.85 -1.93
N GLY A 407 21.64 -7.70 -3.13
CA GLY A 407 22.69 -8.59 -3.67
C GLY A 407 23.98 -8.56 -2.85
N LEU A 408 24.36 -7.38 -2.35
CA LEU A 408 25.61 -7.21 -1.60
C LEU A 408 25.53 -7.67 -0.13
N ILE A 409 24.34 -7.68 0.48
CA ILE A 409 24.20 -8.01 1.92
C ILE A 409 24.58 -9.46 2.22
N ALA A 410 24.44 -10.36 1.24
CA ALA A 410 24.90 -11.74 1.34
C ALA A 410 26.41 -11.81 1.61
N GLY A 411 27.21 -10.88 1.09
CA GLY A 411 28.64 -10.77 1.32
C GLY A 411 29.04 -10.52 2.78
N ALA A 412 28.09 -10.15 3.63
CA ALA A 412 28.36 -10.03 5.06
C ALA A 412 28.68 -11.40 5.70
N PHE A 413 28.09 -12.50 5.22
CA PHE A 413 28.24 -13.84 5.83
C PHE A 413 28.53 -14.96 4.82
N ALA A 414 28.36 -14.74 3.51
CA ALA A 414 28.60 -15.68 2.44
C ALA A 414 29.63 -15.13 1.44
N SER A 415 30.32 -16.03 0.74
CA SER A 415 31.21 -15.63 -0.36
C SER A 415 30.38 -15.28 -1.58
N ILE A 416 30.56 -14.05 -2.11
CA ILE A 416 29.95 -13.56 -3.34
C ILE A 416 31.03 -12.98 -4.26
N ASP A 417 30.88 -13.19 -5.57
CA ASP A 417 31.89 -12.77 -6.57
C ASP A 417 32.12 -11.25 -6.60
N VAL A 418 31.09 -10.47 -6.25
CA VAL A 418 31.12 -9.00 -6.30
C VAL A 418 32.00 -8.40 -5.20
N ILE A 419 32.14 -9.07 -4.04
CA ILE A 419 32.97 -8.61 -2.93
C ILE A 419 34.12 -9.59 -2.76
N ALA A 420 35.31 -9.22 -3.24
CA ALA A 420 36.51 -10.09 -3.21
C ALA A 420 36.92 -10.51 -1.78
N ALA A 421 36.60 -9.71 -0.76
CA ALA A 421 36.89 -9.98 0.64
C ALA A 421 35.75 -10.72 1.39
N SER A 422 34.68 -11.13 0.68
CA SER A 422 33.56 -11.86 1.31
C SER A 422 33.96 -13.28 1.71
N PRO A 423 33.41 -13.80 2.83
CA PRO A 423 32.52 -13.14 3.80
C PRO A 423 33.24 -12.09 4.66
N LEU A 424 32.65 -10.89 4.80
CA LEU A 424 33.22 -9.77 5.56
C LEU A 424 33.22 -10.01 7.08
N TYR A 425 32.27 -10.80 7.57
CA TYR A 425 32.08 -11.11 8.98
C TYR A 425 31.90 -12.62 9.19
N SER A 426 31.98 -13.06 10.45
CA SER A 426 31.61 -14.45 10.78
C SER A 426 30.14 -14.70 10.51
N MET A 427 29.75 -15.95 10.25
CA MET A 427 28.37 -16.33 9.89
C MET A 427 27.34 -15.75 10.85
N SER A 428 27.52 -15.90 12.18
CA SER A 428 26.58 -15.40 13.17
C SER A 428 26.47 -13.87 13.21
N VAL A 429 27.60 -13.16 13.07
CA VAL A 429 27.63 -11.70 13.03
C VAL A 429 27.03 -11.18 11.73
N GLY A 430 27.39 -11.77 10.60
CA GLY A 430 26.89 -11.35 9.30
C GLY A 430 25.37 -11.58 9.13
N VAL A 431 24.85 -12.71 9.64
CA VAL A 431 23.40 -12.96 9.69
C VAL A 431 22.70 -11.94 10.61
N GLY A 432 23.30 -11.62 11.77
CA GLY A 432 22.80 -10.57 12.65
C GLY A 432 22.75 -9.19 11.96
N ILE A 433 23.78 -8.85 11.17
CA ILE A 433 23.83 -7.62 10.36
C ILE A 433 22.72 -7.62 9.31
N ALA A 434 22.53 -8.73 8.57
CA ALA A 434 21.48 -8.86 7.57
C ALA A 434 20.08 -8.74 8.19
N ALA A 435 19.85 -9.38 9.34
CA ALA A 435 18.60 -9.28 10.09
C ALA A 435 18.33 -7.84 10.57
N LEU A 436 19.32 -7.16 11.13
CA LEU A 436 19.20 -5.77 11.56
C LEU A 436 18.96 -4.84 10.36
N PHE A 437 19.66 -5.06 9.25
CA PHE A 437 19.45 -4.32 8.01
C PHE A 437 18.00 -4.42 7.54
N ALA A 438 17.47 -5.62 7.44
CA ALA A 438 16.11 -5.90 7.03
C ALA A 438 15.08 -5.26 7.99
N TRP A 439 15.34 -5.32 9.30
CA TRP A 439 14.49 -4.72 10.32
C TRP A 439 14.43 -3.20 10.21
N VAL A 440 15.58 -2.52 10.09
CA VAL A 440 15.64 -1.05 9.93
C VAL A 440 15.02 -0.63 8.61
N LEU A 441 15.26 -1.38 7.53
CA LEU A 441 14.67 -1.13 6.22
C LEU A 441 13.13 -1.19 6.30
N GLY A 442 12.59 -2.22 6.94
CA GLY A 442 11.15 -2.39 7.11
C GLY A 442 10.52 -1.29 7.94
N LEU A 443 11.18 -0.88 9.03
CA LEU A 443 10.75 0.23 9.86
C LEU A 443 10.72 1.54 9.05
N GLY A 444 11.81 1.84 8.37
CA GLY A 444 12.00 3.09 7.61
C GLY A 444 11.05 3.19 6.43
N SER A 445 10.94 2.15 5.60
CA SER A 445 10.06 2.13 4.44
C SER A 445 8.59 2.29 4.83
N THR A 446 8.15 1.64 5.92
CA THR A 446 6.77 1.73 6.40
C THR A 446 6.44 3.11 6.96
N LEU A 447 7.33 3.71 7.76
CA LEU A 447 7.12 5.09 8.25
C LEU A 447 7.12 6.13 7.12
N ALA A 448 7.80 5.83 6.03
CA ALA A 448 7.83 6.63 4.81
C ALA A 448 6.54 6.50 3.98
N GLU A 449 5.67 5.51 4.25
CA GLU A 449 4.51 5.20 3.42
C GLU A 449 3.38 6.24 3.57
N PRO A 450 3.01 6.98 2.49
CA PRO A 450 1.97 8.01 2.57
C PRO A 450 0.59 7.47 2.94
N ALA A 451 0.26 6.26 2.50
CA ALA A 451 -1.03 5.64 2.74
C ALA A 451 -1.22 5.29 4.24
N LEU A 452 -0.17 4.84 4.93
CA LEU A 452 -0.21 4.61 6.37
C LEU A 452 -0.43 5.91 7.17
N ASN A 453 0.18 7.00 6.71
CA ASN A 453 0.00 8.31 7.31
C ASN A 453 -1.47 8.77 7.21
N ALA A 454 -2.10 8.58 6.04
CA ALA A 454 -3.52 8.88 5.81
C ALA A 454 -4.43 7.99 6.68
N LEU A 455 -4.17 6.68 6.73
CA LEU A 455 -4.90 5.73 7.60
C LEU A 455 -4.82 6.17 9.07
N GLY A 456 -3.62 6.49 9.55
CA GLY A 456 -3.40 6.92 10.93
C GLY A 456 -4.17 8.19 11.30
N MET A 457 -4.22 9.17 10.40
CA MET A 457 -5.03 10.38 10.59
C MET A 457 -6.53 10.07 10.60
N THR A 458 -6.99 9.23 9.68
CA THR A 458 -8.41 8.84 9.61
C THR A 458 -8.84 8.12 10.89
N VAL A 459 -8.07 7.14 11.37
CA VAL A 459 -8.37 6.42 12.61
C VAL A 459 -8.35 7.34 13.81
N GLN A 460 -7.38 8.26 13.93
CA GLN A 460 -7.32 9.24 15.01
C GLN A 460 -8.56 10.15 15.02
N ASN A 461 -8.99 10.65 13.87
CA ASN A 461 -10.15 11.51 13.73
C ASN A 461 -11.46 10.76 14.09
N LEU A 462 -11.63 9.54 13.57
CA LEU A 462 -12.82 8.72 13.83
C LEU A 462 -12.93 8.25 15.28
N THR A 463 -11.80 8.06 15.96
CA THR A 463 -11.77 7.68 17.38
C THR A 463 -11.71 8.89 18.34
N ASN A 464 -11.92 10.12 17.83
CA ASN A 464 -11.82 11.36 18.61
C ASN A 464 -10.50 11.45 19.41
N GLY A 465 -9.39 10.97 18.83
CA GLY A 465 -8.07 10.98 19.45
C GLY A 465 -7.81 9.87 20.48
N ALA A 466 -8.77 9.00 20.76
CA ALA A 466 -8.58 7.86 21.66
C ALA A 466 -7.48 6.91 21.16
N PHE A 467 -7.41 6.71 19.86
CA PHE A 467 -6.33 5.97 19.20
C PHE A 467 -5.42 6.93 18.43
N LYS A 468 -4.26 7.23 18.98
CA LYS A 468 -3.33 8.22 18.41
C LYS A 468 -2.69 7.67 17.12
N LYS A 469 -2.59 8.51 16.10
CA LYS A 469 -1.89 8.21 14.84
C LYS A 469 -0.50 7.62 15.06
N SER A 470 0.31 8.22 15.94
CA SER A 470 1.68 7.76 16.22
C SER A 470 1.74 6.34 16.81
N MET A 471 0.76 5.94 17.60
CA MET A 471 0.67 4.57 18.15
C MET A 471 0.39 3.56 17.04
N LEU A 472 -0.56 3.86 16.16
CA LEU A 472 -0.89 2.99 15.02
C LEU A 472 0.32 2.86 14.09
N MET A 473 0.88 3.99 13.67
CA MET A 473 2.05 4.00 12.77
C MET A 473 3.24 3.24 13.36
N GLY A 474 3.51 3.42 14.66
CA GLY A 474 4.59 2.71 15.35
C GLY A 474 4.36 1.20 15.43
N ALA A 475 3.14 0.75 15.76
CA ALA A 475 2.81 -0.67 15.81
C ALA A 475 2.92 -1.34 14.43
N VAL A 476 2.39 -0.67 13.41
CA VAL A 476 2.44 -1.14 12.03
C VAL A 476 3.89 -1.23 11.55
N ALA A 477 4.68 -0.16 11.71
CA ALA A 477 6.08 -0.12 11.26
C ALA A 477 6.95 -1.16 11.99
N PHE A 478 6.72 -1.38 13.28
CA PHE A 478 7.40 -2.42 14.05
C PHE A 478 7.02 -3.82 13.55
N GLY A 479 5.73 -4.04 13.26
CA GLY A 479 5.26 -5.30 12.67
C GLY A 479 5.91 -5.58 11.32
N VAL A 480 5.92 -4.60 10.40
CA VAL A 480 6.57 -4.74 9.08
C VAL A 480 8.06 -5.00 9.21
N ALA A 481 8.74 -4.29 10.13
CA ALA A 481 10.16 -4.50 10.40
C ALA A 481 10.47 -5.94 10.78
N ILE A 482 9.66 -6.54 11.67
CA ILE A 482 9.77 -7.97 12.03
C ILE A 482 9.47 -8.84 10.80
N GLY A 483 8.44 -8.53 10.03
CA GLY A 483 8.06 -9.31 8.86
C GLY A 483 9.15 -9.35 7.79
N ILE A 484 9.75 -8.20 7.43
CA ILE A 484 10.85 -8.15 6.46
C ILE A 484 12.11 -8.85 7.00
N MET A 485 12.42 -8.68 8.29
CA MET A 485 13.51 -9.40 8.93
C MET A 485 13.30 -10.93 8.85
N LEU A 486 12.11 -11.43 9.17
CA LEU A 486 11.79 -12.86 9.07
C LEU A 486 11.83 -13.33 7.61
N GLY A 487 11.42 -12.50 6.66
CA GLY A 487 11.51 -12.79 5.23
C GLY A 487 12.96 -12.91 4.74
N VAL A 488 13.87 -12.07 5.22
CA VAL A 488 15.30 -12.18 4.92
C VAL A 488 15.91 -13.40 5.60
N LEU A 489 15.58 -13.67 6.86
CA LEU A 489 16.04 -14.89 7.56
C LEU A 489 15.53 -16.16 6.86
N LYS A 490 14.30 -16.13 6.32
CA LYS A 490 13.76 -17.21 5.48
C LYS A 490 14.69 -17.53 4.31
N LEU A 491 15.19 -16.49 3.60
CA LEU A 491 16.12 -16.69 2.48
C LEU A 491 17.49 -17.21 2.94
N ILE A 492 18.00 -16.72 4.05
CA ILE A 492 19.31 -17.15 4.60
C ILE A 492 19.31 -18.63 4.98
N PHE A 493 18.23 -19.08 5.63
CA PHE A 493 18.12 -20.43 6.17
C PHE A 493 17.32 -21.38 5.27
N ASP A 494 16.96 -20.93 4.08
CA ASP A 494 16.14 -21.66 3.11
C ASP A 494 14.85 -22.24 3.72
N TRP A 495 14.19 -21.44 4.57
CA TRP A 495 12.91 -21.82 5.16
C TRP A 495 11.78 -21.60 4.15
N HIS A 496 10.87 -22.54 4.08
CA HIS A 496 9.66 -22.32 3.31
C HIS A 496 8.77 -21.26 3.99
N ILE A 497 8.17 -20.35 3.19
CA ILE A 497 7.38 -19.23 3.70
C ILE A 497 6.20 -19.67 4.59
N MET A 498 5.66 -20.87 4.39
CA MET A 498 4.55 -21.42 5.18
C MET A 498 4.89 -21.57 6.68
N TYR A 499 6.17 -21.72 7.04
CA TYR A 499 6.60 -21.74 8.44
C TYR A 499 6.42 -20.39 9.14
N ILE A 500 6.29 -19.29 8.38
CA ILE A 500 5.99 -17.95 8.89
C ILE A 500 4.48 -17.68 8.80
N LEU A 501 3.86 -18.04 7.68
CA LEU A 501 2.45 -17.73 7.41
C LEU A 501 1.49 -18.51 8.31
N ILE A 502 1.68 -19.82 8.50
CA ILE A 502 0.78 -20.64 9.34
C ILE A 502 0.72 -20.11 10.78
N PRO A 503 1.85 -19.95 11.50
CA PRO A 503 1.81 -19.41 12.86
C PRO A 503 1.29 -17.97 12.88
N GLY A 504 1.74 -17.13 11.95
CA GLY A 504 1.35 -15.72 11.88
C GLY A 504 -0.16 -15.55 11.71
N TYR A 505 -0.78 -16.23 10.73
CA TYR A 505 -2.23 -16.15 10.51
C TYR A 505 -3.01 -16.87 11.62
N THR A 506 -2.49 -17.95 12.20
CA THR A 506 -3.14 -18.58 13.36
C THR A 506 -3.23 -17.60 14.53
N ILE A 507 -2.12 -16.93 14.88
CA ILE A 507 -2.11 -15.89 15.90
C ILE A 507 -3.05 -14.74 15.51
N GLY A 508 -2.98 -14.26 14.26
CA GLY A 508 -3.85 -13.21 13.74
C GLY A 508 -5.34 -13.54 13.86
N LEU A 509 -5.74 -14.78 13.54
CA LEU A 509 -7.13 -15.25 13.69
C LEU A 509 -7.57 -15.34 15.15
N ILE A 510 -6.71 -15.84 16.05
CA ILE A 510 -6.98 -15.86 17.50
C ILE A 510 -7.19 -14.43 18.02
N LEU A 511 -6.28 -13.53 17.68
CA LEU A 511 -6.40 -12.11 18.07
C LEU A 511 -7.65 -11.45 17.48
N THR A 512 -8.06 -11.83 16.26
CA THR A 512 -9.29 -11.37 15.61
C THR A 512 -10.54 -11.79 16.39
N LEU A 513 -10.57 -13.01 16.91
CA LEU A 513 -11.67 -13.46 17.77
C LEU A 513 -11.77 -12.68 19.07
N LEU A 514 -10.62 -12.36 19.67
CA LEU A 514 -10.52 -11.66 20.95
C LEU A 514 -10.75 -10.14 20.85
N SER A 515 -10.47 -9.53 19.68
CA SER A 515 -10.56 -8.08 19.45
C SER A 515 -11.98 -7.64 19.12
N THR A 516 -12.31 -6.34 19.34
CA THR A 516 -13.56 -5.75 18.84
C THR A 516 -13.53 -5.58 17.32
N GLU A 517 -14.70 -5.47 16.69
CA GLU A 517 -14.85 -5.30 15.25
C GLU A 517 -14.06 -4.08 14.71
N GLU A 518 -14.02 -2.99 15.48
CA GLU A 518 -13.31 -1.77 15.13
C GLU A 518 -11.80 -2.00 15.00
N PHE A 519 -11.19 -2.67 15.98
CA PHE A 519 -9.77 -3.00 15.93
C PHE A 519 -9.44 -4.05 14.88
N VAL A 520 -10.36 -4.98 14.61
CA VAL A 520 -10.24 -5.94 13.51
C VAL A 520 -10.20 -5.22 12.17
N ASN A 521 -11.13 -4.30 11.92
CA ASN A 521 -11.16 -3.52 10.70
C ASN A 521 -9.84 -2.75 10.47
N VAL A 522 -9.36 -2.03 11.48
CA VAL A 522 -8.10 -1.26 11.39
C VAL A 522 -6.89 -2.17 11.30
N GLY A 523 -6.83 -3.25 12.09
CA GLY A 523 -5.70 -4.16 12.14
C GLY A 523 -5.46 -4.89 10.82
N TRP A 524 -6.51 -5.41 10.22
CA TRP A 524 -6.41 -6.12 8.95
C TRP A 524 -6.19 -5.17 7.76
N ASP A 525 -6.86 -4.04 7.72
CA ASP A 525 -6.63 -3.05 6.65
C ASP A 525 -5.24 -2.40 6.75
N SER A 526 -4.63 -2.36 7.95
CA SER A 526 -3.28 -1.83 8.11
C SER A 526 -2.24 -2.63 7.32
N ALA A 527 -2.43 -3.95 7.18
CA ALA A 527 -1.55 -4.79 6.36
C ALA A 527 -1.51 -4.34 4.89
N GLY A 528 -2.68 -4.07 4.32
CA GLY A 528 -2.77 -3.63 2.93
C GLY A 528 -2.26 -2.21 2.69
N VAL A 529 -2.28 -1.37 3.71
CA VAL A 529 -1.81 0.02 3.58
C VAL A 529 -0.27 0.14 3.70
N THR A 530 0.41 -0.86 4.26
CA THR A 530 1.88 -0.87 4.43
C THR A 530 2.64 -1.21 3.17
N THR A 531 1.99 -1.86 2.23
CA THR A 531 2.57 -2.33 0.97
C THR A 531 2.25 -1.36 -0.17
N GLY A 532 2.88 -0.19 -0.13
CA GLY A 532 2.64 0.89 -1.08
C GLY A 532 3.77 1.11 -2.10
N PRO A 533 3.78 2.29 -2.77
CA PRO A 533 4.65 2.54 -3.92
C PRO A 533 6.15 2.59 -3.60
N VAL A 534 6.52 2.79 -2.34
CA VAL A 534 7.93 2.84 -1.91
C VAL A 534 8.36 1.48 -1.37
N THR A 535 7.56 0.91 -0.47
CA THR A 535 7.92 -0.31 0.25
C THR A 535 7.98 -1.53 -0.68
N VAL A 536 6.97 -1.75 -1.52
CA VAL A 536 6.88 -2.95 -2.36
C VAL A 536 8.05 -3.07 -3.35
N PRO A 537 8.32 -2.07 -4.21
CA PRO A 537 9.39 -2.21 -5.18
C PRO A 537 10.76 -2.36 -4.55
N LEU A 538 11.01 -1.65 -3.45
CA LEU A 538 12.28 -1.70 -2.75
C LEU A 538 12.50 -3.05 -2.08
N VAL A 539 11.51 -3.56 -1.35
CA VAL A 539 11.60 -4.83 -0.63
C VAL A 539 11.65 -6.00 -1.61
N LEU A 540 10.87 -5.93 -2.70
CA LEU A 540 10.90 -6.95 -3.75
C LEU A 540 12.25 -6.99 -4.46
N ALA A 541 12.79 -5.84 -4.89
CA ALA A 541 14.10 -5.76 -5.53
C ALA A 541 15.21 -6.25 -4.59
N MET A 542 15.18 -5.83 -3.32
CA MET A 542 16.10 -6.33 -2.29
C MET A 542 15.99 -7.84 -2.12
N GLY A 543 14.78 -8.38 -2.02
CA GLY A 543 14.55 -9.82 -1.82
C GLY A 543 15.05 -10.67 -2.99
N LEU A 544 14.83 -10.19 -4.21
CA LEU A 544 15.31 -10.85 -5.42
C LEU A 544 16.82 -10.76 -5.57
N GLY A 545 17.41 -9.56 -5.36
CA GLY A 545 18.87 -9.39 -5.37
C GLY A 545 19.54 -10.27 -4.33
N PHE A 546 18.95 -10.36 -3.13
CA PHE A 546 19.44 -11.22 -2.05
C PHE A 546 19.28 -12.72 -2.37
N GLY A 547 18.12 -13.14 -2.89
CA GLY A 547 17.87 -14.50 -3.33
C GLY A 547 18.84 -14.95 -4.41
N ASN A 548 19.06 -14.10 -5.43
CA ASN A 548 20.03 -14.36 -6.49
C ASN A 548 21.46 -14.51 -5.96
N ALA A 549 21.88 -13.65 -5.02
CA ALA A 549 23.22 -13.71 -4.44
C ALA A 549 23.46 -14.99 -3.61
N LEU A 550 22.42 -15.59 -3.04
CA LEU A 550 22.46 -16.84 -2.29
C LEU A 550 22.16 -18.08 -3.16
N GLY A 551 21.79 -17.90 -4.43
CA GLY A 551 21.31 -19.00 -5.28
C GLY A 551 19.99 -19.61 -4.78
N ALA A 552 19.16 -18.81 -4.07
CA ALA A 552 17.86 -19.27 -3.62
C ALA A 552 16.90 -19.49 -4.81
N THR A 553 16.10 -20.55 -4.75
CA THR A 553 15.13 -20.89 -5.80
C THR A 553 14.05 -19.83 -5.98
N GLU A 554 13.75 -19.06 -4.93
CA GLU A 554 12.76 -17.99 -4.95
C GLU A 554 13.14 -16.84 -4.01
N GLY A 555 12.99 -15.58 -4.47
CA GLY A 555 13.14 -14.36 -3.66
C GLY A 555 11.81 -13.83 -3.10
N PHE A 556 10.70 -14.55 -3.28
CA PHE A 556 9.34 -14.14 -2.90
C PHE A 556 8.97 -14.53 -1.47
N GLY A 557 7.87 -13.97 -0.99
CA GLY A 557 7.31 -14.23 0.35
C GLY A 557 7.72 -13.21 1.43
N ILE A 558 8.67 -12.31 1.14
CA ILE A 558 9.07 -11.27 2.10
C ILE A 558 7.91 -10.28 2.34
N LEU A 559 7.19 -9.90 1.28
CA LEU A 559 6.04 -9.01 1.39
C LEU A 559 4.88 -9.67 2.14
N ALA A 560 4.70 -10.98 1.97
CA ALA A 560 3.73 -11.77 2.70
C ALA A 560 4.00 -11.73 4.22
N ALA A 561 5.26 -11.94 4.63
CA ALA A 561 5.67 -11.81 6.03
C ALA A 561 5.50 -10.36 6.53
N ALA A 562 5.83 -9.36 5.69
CA ALA A 562 5.63 -7.95 5.98
C ALA A 562 4.15 -7.56 6.13
N SER A 563 3.21 -8.33 5.56
CA SER A 563 1.77 -8.08 5.67
C SER A 563 1.14 -8.71 6.91
N ILE A 564 1.55 -9.92 7.33
CA ILE A 564 0.94 -10.60 8.48
C ILE A 564 1.39 -10.01 9.81
N CYS A 565 2.66 -9.63 9.94
CA CYS A 565 3.20 -9.14 11.20
C CYS A 565 2.55 -7.82 11.69
N PRO A 566 2.23 -6.83 10.83
CA PRO A 566 1.44 -5.65 11.22
C PRO A 566 0.05 -5.99 11.75
N ILE A 567 -0.65 -6.99 11.16
CA ILE A 567 -1.96 -7.42 11.65
C ILE A 567 -1.84 -7.84 13.11
N VAL A 568 -0.88 -8.73 13.40
CA VAL A 568 -0.60 -9.22 14.75
C VAL A 568 -0.24 -8.05 15.67
N ALA A 569 0.64 -7.14 15.24
CA ALA A 569 1.09 -6.01 16.05
C ALA A 569 -0.06 -5.04 16.38
N VAL A 570 -0.90 -4.69 15.41
CA VAL A 570 -2.02 -3.76 15.62
C VAL A 570 -3.14 -4.39 16.45
N LEU A 571 -3.49 -5.66 16.21
CA LEU A 571 -4.48 -6.36 17.03
C LEU A 571 -4.00 -6.52 18.48
N THR A 572 -2.72 -6.84 18.69
CA THR A 572 -2.12 -6.89 20.03
C THR A 572 -2.17 -5.53 20.72
N LEU A 573 -1.82 -4.45 20.00
CA LEU A 573 -1.93 -3.08 20.51
C LEU A 573 -3.39 -2.74 20.85
N GLY A 574 -4.34 -3.12 19.99
CA GLY A 574 -5.78 -2.93 20.22
C GLY A 574 -6.26 -3.59 21.50
N LEU A 575 -5.87 -4.85 21.73
CA LEU A 575 -6.18 -5.58 22.96
C LEU A 575 -5.54 -4.92 24.20
N TYR A 576 -4.28 -4.46 24.08
CA TYR A 576 -3.61 -3.72 25.16
C TYR A 576 -4.38 -2.44 25.53
N VAL A 577 -4.81 -1.66 24.52
CA VAL A 577 -5.60 -0.44 24.75
C VAL A 577 -6.94 -0.77 25.43
N GLN A 578 -7.66 -1.78 24.95
CA GLN A 578 -8.92 -2.23 25.57
C GLN A 578 -8.71 -2.67 27.02
N PHE A 579 -7.64 -3.43 27.28
CA PHE A 579 -7.32 -3.85 28.65
C PHE A 579 -7.04 -2.66 29.57
N LYS A 580 -6.28 -1.67 29.07
CA LYS A 580 -5.97 -0.45 29.81
C LYS A 580 -7.23 0.35 30.14
N VAL A 581 -8.12 0.56 29.16
CA VAL A 581 -9.40 1.25 29.36
C VAL A 581 -10.26 0.55 30.41
N LYS A 582 -10.47 -0.78 30.26
CA LYS A 582 -11.22 -1.56 31.25
C LYS A 582 -10.62 -1.52 32.66
N ARG A 583 -9.30 -1.43 32.75
CA ARG A 583 -8.60 -1.31 34.05
C ARG A 583 -8.86 0.05 34.70
N GLU A 584 -8.82 1.13 33.94
CA GLU A 584 -9.12 2.47 34.42
C GLU A 584 -10.60 2.61 34.81
N GLU A 585 -11.53 2.09 34.00
CA GLU A 585 -12.95 2.07 34.35
C GLU A 585 -13.22 1.34 35.67
N ARG A 586 -12.58 0.17 35.88
CA ARG A 586 -12.68 -0.58 37.12
C ARG A 586 -12.08 0.17 38.32
N ARG A 587 -11.02 0.95 38.09
CA ARG A 587 -10.40 1.78 39.11
C ARG A 587 -11.32 2.91 39.51
N LEU A 588 -11.86 3.65 38.54
CA LEU A 588 -12.81 4.72 38.75
C LEU A 588 -14.10 4.23 39.46
N ALA A 589 -14.63 3.08 39.02
CA ALA A 589 -15.79 2.47 39.69
C ALA A 589 -15.52 2.11 41.14
N ARG A 590 -14.31 1.67 41.51
CA ARG A 590 -13.92 1.40 42.91
C ARG A 590 -13.75 2.70 43.70
N GLU A 591 -13.15 3.73 43.11
CA GLU A 591 -13.00 5.04 43.76
C GLU A 591 -14.38 5.67 44.04
N LEU A 592 -15.32 5.62 43.07
CA LEU A 592 -16.71 6.09 43.27
C LEU A 592 -17.49 5.28 44.30
N ALA A 593 -17.29 3.95 44.35
CA ALA A 593 -17.93 3.11 45.38
C ALA A 593 -17.42 3.44 46.80
N GLN A 594 -16.13 3.72 46.95
CA GLN A 594 -15.54 4.14 48.23
C GLN A 594 -16.02 5.55 48.68
N GLU A 595 -16.19 6.49 47.73
CA GLU A 595 -16.73 7.81 48.03
C GLU A 595 -18.22 7.75 48.40
N GLY A 596 -19.00 6.84 47.79
CA GLY A 596 -20.42 6.63 48.14
C GLY A 596 -20.66 5.88 49.46
N GLU A 597 -19.67 5.16 50.01
CA GLU A 597 -19.74 4.55 51.33
C GLU A 597 -19.36 5.54 52.47
N ILE A 598 -18.74 6.67 52.12
CA ILE A 598 -18.27 7.69 53.08
C ILE A 598 -19.30 8.85 53.18
N ALA A 599 -20.25 8.96 52.24
CA ALA A 599 -21.34 9.95 52.25
C ALA A 599 -22.63 9.38 52.86
#